data_afdaf762c7fdcff9962aa2cea27d28b2
#
_entry.id   afdaf762c7fdcff9962aa2cea27d28b2
#
_cell.length_a   1.000
_cell.length_b   1.000
_cell.length_c   1.000
_cell.angle_alpha   90.00
_cell.angle_beta   90.00
_cell.angle_gamma   90.00
#
_symmetry.space_group_name_H-M   'P 1'
#
loop_
_entity.id
_entity.type
_entity.pdbx_description
1 polymer ?
#
loop_
_entity_poly.entity_id
_entity_poly.type
_entity_poly.pdbx_seq_one_letter_code
_entity_poly.pdbx_strand_id
1 'polypeptide(L)'
;MIHSKLKKMVFALGILISPIYLQAQENSALKLSVSELFDLVKKNHPTLKVSESDVQIAEQNINVAKNQFLPEISTGLQGYYLGDAHIIDKDYSNSSRVDMPNFGNKFSVEARQLIWKGGVVKNAVEIQNLKKDLSQLNYESNELNIKLLSAGYYLDLFKLYNQEKVYHKNIELAQERLDNINKFYKQGMVTRNDVIRGELQLSNLKLALQVVQNNQSILNKQLTVALGLDEGVKIIPDESIVTESLEILPLASYYGDLVNHPTIKQTEKAVDI
;
A
#
# COMPACT_ATOMS: atom_id res chain seq x y z
N MET A 1 -46.91 33.33 18.12
CA MET A 1 -47.54 32.27 17.30
C MET A 1 -46.75 31.91 16.05
N ILE A 2 -45.82 32.73 15.58
CA ILE A 2 -44.97 32.51 14.37
C ILE A 2 -43.77 31.60 14.65
N HIS A 3 -43.16 31.68 15.83
CA HIS A 3 -41.99 30.85 16.17
C HIS A 3 -42.24 29.34 16.34
N SER A 4 -43.49 28.94 16.67
CA SER A 4 -43.88 27.53 16.83
C SER A 4 -44.08 26.83 15.48
N LYS A 5 -44.51 27.55 14.44
CA LYS A 5 -44.69 27.02 13.09
C LYS A 5 -43.36 26.87 12.38
N LEU A 6 -42.38 27.74 12.64
CA LEU A 6 -41.03 27.66 12.05
C LEU A 6 -40.24 26.45 12.56
N LYS A 7 -40.34 26.15 13.89
CA LYS A 7 -39.71 24.96 14.48
C LYS A 7 -40.28 23.65 13.95
N LYS A 8 -41.57 23.57 13.71
CA LYS A 8 -42.22 22.37 13.12
C LYS A 8 -41.87 22.18 11.64
N MET A 9 -41.65 23.29 10.90
CA MET A 9 -41.25 23.22 9.49
C MET A 9 -39.78 22.79 9.30
N VAL A 10 -38.89 23.23 10.22
CA VAL A 10 -37.48 22.78 10.23
C VAL A 10 -37.35 21.31 10.64
N PHE A 11 -38.20 20.85 11.57
CA PHE A 11 -38.20 19.44 11.97
C PHE A 11 -38.77 18.50 10.88
N ALA A 12 -39.77 18.97 10.10
CA ALA A 12 -40.33 18.23 8.96
C ALA A 12 -39.38 18.18 7.77
N LEU A 13 -38.55 19.23 7.58
CA LEU A 13 -37.52 19.24 6.50
C LEU A 13 -36.33 18.34 6.82
N GLY A 14 -36.01 18.14 8.11
CA GLY A 14 -34.93 17.24 8.54
C GLY A 14 -35.22 15.74 8.38
N ILE A 15 -36.51 15.35 8.33
CA ILE A 15 -36.95 13.94 8.16
C ILE A 15 -37.00 13.53 6.68
N LEU A 16 -37.03 14.48 5.75
CA LEU A 16 -37.07 14.23 4.31
C LEU A 16 -35.68 14.05 3.66
N ILE A 17 -34.59 14.23 4.40
CA ILE A 17 -33.21 14.15 3.87
C ILE A 17 -32.49 12.85 4.29
N SER A 18 -33.17 11.94 4.99
CA SER A 18 -32.59 10.65 5.34
C SER A 18 -33.34 9.48 4.71
N PRO A 19 -33.25 9.30 3.42
CA PRO A 19 -33.09 7.94 2.92
C PRO A 19 -31.95 7.88 1.91
N ILE A 20 -31.47 6.72 1.72
CA ILE A 20 -30.66 6.30 0.56
C ILE A 20 -29.16 6.43 0.78
N TYR A 21 -28.62 5.64 1.68
CA TYR A 21 -27.39 4.91 1.43
C TYR A 21 -27.46 3.50 2.07
N LEU A 22 -28.57 2.77 1.83
CA LEU A 22 -28.50 1.32 1.81
C LEU A 22 -28.10 0.96 0.37
N GLN A 23 -26.88 1.23 -0.03
CA GLN A 23 -26.27 0.46 -1.10
C GLN A 23 -26.08 -0.94 -0.50
N ALA A 24 -26.99 -1.84 -0.85
CA ALA A 24 -26.71 -3.24 -0.76
C ALA A 24 -25.35 -3.44 -1.44
N GLN A 25 -24.35 -3.89 -0.69
CA GLN A 25 -23.10 -4.37 -1.26
C GLN A 25 -23.51 -5.54 -2.17
N GLU A 26 -23.71 -5.26 -3.45
CA GLU A 26 -23.74 -6.33 -4.44
C GLU A 26 -22.38 -7.01 -4.32
N ASN A 27 -22.40 -8.24 -3.83
CA ASN A 27 -21.27 -9.15 -3.90
C ASN A 27 -20.98 -9.40 -5.38
N SER A 28 -20.31 -8.46 -6.02
CA SER A 28 -19.91 -8.60 -7.41
C SER A 28 -18.81 -9.65 -7.47
N ALA A 29 -19.11 -10.76 -8.13
CA ALA A 29 -18.11 -11.78 -8.42
C ALA A 29 -17.28 -11.29 -9.61
N LEU A 30 -15.98 -11.13 -9.41
CA LEU A 30 -15.03 -10.74 -10.43
C LEU A 30 -14.21 -11.97 -10.84
N LYS A 31 -14.44 -12.46 -12.07
CA LYS A 31 -13.56 -13.46 -12.65
C LYS A 31 -12.30 -12.74 -13.13
N LEU A 32 -11.14 -13.21 -12.70
CA LEU A 32 -9.87 -12.54 -12.91
C LEU A 32 -8.84 -13.53 -13.49
N SER A 33 -8.19 -13.15 -14.58
CA SER A 33 -7.02 -13.85 -15.13
C SER A 33 -5.72 -13.33 -14.49
N VAL A 34 -4.61 -14.03 -14.67
CA VAL A 34 -3.28 -13.60 -14.16
C VAL A 34 -2.82 -12.31 -14.83
N SER A 35 -3.11 -12.12 -16.12
CA SER A 35 -2.76 -10.90 -16.84
C SER A 35 -3.49 -9.69 -16.27
N GLU A 36 -4.81 -9.81 -16.11
CA GLU A 36 -5.64 -8.74 -15.51
C GLU A 36 -5.24 -8.45 -14.07
N LEU A 37 -4.84 -9.48 -13.30
CA LEU A 37 -4.29 -9.33 -11.96
C LEU A 37 -3.07 -8.39 -11.98
N PHE A 38 -2.11 -8.62 -12.87
CA PHE A 38 -0.90 -7.80 -12.96
C PHE A 38 -1.19 -6.36 -13.38
N ASP A 39 -2.14 -6.15 -14.28
CA ASP A 39 -2.55 -4.81 -14.71
C ASP A 39 -3.22 -4.03 -13.57
N LEU A 40 -4.09 -4.69 -12.82
CA LEU A 40 -4.74 -4.09 -11.64
C LEU A 40 -3.73 -3.78 -10.54
N VAL A 41 -2.80 -4.68 -10.26
CA VAL A 41 -1.71 -4.46 -9.31
C VAL A 41 -0.92 -3.22 -9.69
N LYS A 42 -0.46 -3.14 -10.94
CA LYS A 42 0.33 -2.01 -11.41
C LYS A 42 -0.41 -0.68 -11.29
N LYS A 43 -1.70 -0.67 -11.57
CA LYS A 43 -2.52 0.54 -11.54
C LYS A 43 -2.91 0.99 -10.14
N ASN A 44 -3.21 0.05 -9.26
CA ASN A 44 -3.95 0.37 -8.03
C ASN A 44 -3.15 0.14 -6.75
N HIS A 45 -2.08 -0.70 -6.77
CA HIS A 45 -1.40 -1.10 -5.55
C HIS A 45 -0.82 0.11 -4.79
N PRO A 46 -1.16 0.30 -3.50
CA PRO A 46 -0.76 1.49 -2.74
C PRO A 46 0.76 1.69 -2.69
N THR A 47 1.52 0.62 -2.49
CA THR A 47 2.99 0.69 -2.42
C THR A 47 3.61 1.15 -3.74
N LEU A 48 3.04 0.78 -4.89
CA LEU A 48 3.53 1.25 -6.19
C LEU A 48 3.27 2.75 -6.38
N LYS A 49 2.12 3.25 -5.92
CA LYS A 49 1.84 4.70 -5.93
C LYS A 49 2.81 5.48 -5.05
N VAL A 50 3.22 4.91 -3.91
CA VAL A 50 4.26 5.51 -3.06
C VAL A 50 5.60 5.52 -3.80
N SER A 51 6.02 4.39 -4.37
CA SER A 51 7.28 4.31 -5.14
C SER A 51 7.29 5.24 -6.36
N GLU A 52 6.14 5.43 -7.02
CA GLU A 52 6.00 6.41 -8.10
C GLU A 52 6.18 7.85 -7.59
N SER A 53 5.61 8.16 -6.43
CA SER A 53 5.81 9.45 -5.77
C SER A 53 7.28 9.68 -5.39
N ASP A 54 8.00 8.64 -4.97
CA ASP A 54 9.43 8.71 -4.67
C ASP A 54 10.26 9.07 -5.92
N VAL A 55 9.88 8.53 -7.09
CA VAL A 55 10.50 8.93 -8.38
C VAL A 55 10.24 10.41 -8.68
N GLN A 56 9.00 10.88 -8.48
CA GLN A 56 8.66 12.30 -8.68
C GLN A 56 9.43 13.20 -7.72
N ILE A 57 9.60 12.80 -6.46
CA ILE A 57 10.41 13.53 -5.48
C ILE A 57 11.86 13.60 -5.95
N ALA A 58 12.44 12.49 -6.42
CA ALA A 58 13.79 12.47 -6.94
C ALA A 58 13.97 13.40 -8.18
N GLU A 59 12.96 13.47 -9.04
CA GLU A 59 12.90 14.42 -10.16
C GLU A 59 12.90 15.88 -9.69
N GLN A 60 12.10 16.21 -8.69
CA GLN A 60 12.07 17.56 -8.12
C GLN A 60 13.39 17.92 -7.43
N ASN A 61 14.07 16.97 -6.82
CA ASN A 61 15.38 17.19 -6.20
C ASN A 61 16.45 17.60 -7.24
N ILE A 62 16.33 17.17 -8.49
CA ILE A 62 17.19 17.67 -9.59
C ILE A 62 16.93 19.17 -9.81
N ASN A 63 15.66 19.59 -9.79
CA ASN A 63 15.32 21.00 -9.94
C ASN A 63 15.82 21.83 -8.76
N VAL A 64 15.71 21.30 -7.53
CA VAL A 64 16.26 21.93 -6.33
C VAL A 64 17.79 22.10 -6.45
N ALA A 65 18.51 21.08 -6.92
CA ALA A 65 19.93 21.17 -7.16
C ALA A 65 20.29 22.21 -8.24
N LYS A 66 19.51 22.27 -9.32
CA LYS A 66 19.67 23.29 -10.38
C LYS A 66 19.39 24.71 -9.89
N ASN A 67 18.46 24.88 -8.93
CA ASN A 67 18.13 26.20 -8.38
C ASN A 67 19.31 26.83 -7.65
N GLN A 68 20.36 26.07 -7.27
CA GLN A 68 21.59 26.65 -6.70
C GLN A 68 22.36 27.53 -7.71
N PHE A 69 22.04 27.47 -9.00
CA PHE A 69 22.53 28.39 -10.01
C PHE A 69 21.77 29.73 -10.03
N LEU A 70 20.61 29.81 -9.39
CA LEU A 70 19.78 31.00 -9.36
C LEU A 70 20.18 31.92 -8.19
N PRO A 71 19.93 33.25 -8.29
CA PRO A 71 20.11 34.16 -7.17
C PRO A 71 19.15 33.81 -6.01
N GLU A 72 19.68 33.74 -4.82
CA GLU A 72 18.90 33.65 -3.58
C GLU A 72 18.57 35.07 -3.10
N ILE A 73 17.30 35.40 -2.94
CA ILE A 73 16.84 36.65 -2.39
C ILE A 73 16.19 36.38 -1.04
N SER A 74 16.72 36.96 0.02
CA SER A 74 16.19 36.85 1.36
C SER A 74 15.83 38.21 1.93
N THR A 75 14.74 38.27 2.70
CA THR A 75 14.31 39.46 3.44
C THR A 75 14.24 39.13 4.92
N GLY A 76 14.77 40.04 5.72
CA GLY A 76 14.79 39.90 7.18
C GLY A 76 14.22 41.12 7.85
N LEU A 77 13.34 40.89 8.84
CA LEU A 77 12.88 41.91 9.80
C LEU A 77 13.25 41.45 11.21
N GLN A 78 14.02 42.23 11.90
CA GLN A 78 14.48 41.93 13.24
C GLN A 78 14.18 43.11 14.18
N GLY A 79 13.45 42.82 15.25
CA GLY A 79 13.28 43.73 16.38
C GLY A 79 14.14 43.26 17.55
N TYR A 80 14.80 44.18 18.22
CA TYR A 80 15.57 43.87 19.42
C TYR A 80 15.32 44.90 20.50
N TYR A 81 15.34 44.44 21.74
CA TYR A 81 15.30 45.30 22.93
C TYR A 81 16.68 45.24 23.60
N LEU A 82 17.29 46.41 23.78
CA LEU A 82 18.56 46.58 24.49
C LEU A 82 18.26 47.10 25.87
N GLY A 83 18.78 46.47 26.89
CA GLY A 83 18.73 47.02 28.23
C GLY A 83 19.64 48.27 28.37
N ASP A 84 19.63 48.90 29.55
CA ASP A 84 20.48 50.02 29.85
C ASP A 84 21.98 49.64 29.69
N ALA A 85 22.75 50.49 29.04
CA ALA A 85 24.17 50.31 28.91
C ALA A 85 24.90 50.95 30.09
N HIS A 86 25.84 50.24 30.65
CA HIS A 86 26.76 50.74 31.67
C HIS A 86 28.16 50.75 31.13
N ILE A 87 28.82 51.93 31.17
CA ILE A 87 30.23 52.06 30.91
C ILE A 87 30.95 51.95 32.24
N ILE A 88 31.86 51.00 32.35
CA ILE A 88 32.71 50.75 33.51
C ILE A 88 34.13 51.10 33.15
N ASP A 89 34.81 51.88 34.02
CA ASP A 89 36.17 52.23 33.84
C ASP A 89 37.07 50.96 33.87
N LYS A 90 38.25 51.05 33.24
CA LYS A 90 39.20 49.97 33.10
C LYS A 90 39.64 49.34 34.43
N ASP A 91 39.62 50.18 35.52
CA ASP A 91 39.96 49.79 36.90
C ASP A 91 38.74 49.42 37.76
N TYR A 92 37.51 49.34 37.13
CA TYR A 92 36.25 49.06 37.79
C TYR A 92 35.85 50.03 38.88
N SER A 93 36.49 51.22 38.96
CA SER A 93 36.29 52.23 40.03
C SER A 93 34.97 52.99 39.86
N ASN A 94 34.55 53.22 38.61
CA ASN A 94 33.34 53.95 38.29
C ASN A 94 32.48 53.26 37.26
N SER A 95 31.17 53.38 37.47
CA SER A 95 30.17 52.91 36.48
C SER A 95 29.24 54.07 36.16
N SER A 96 29.13 54.43 34.90
CA SER A 96 28.18 55.45 34.44
C SER A 96 27.14 54.80 33.52
N ARG A 97 25.87 55.12 33.79
CA ARG A 97 24.75 54.72 32.92
C ARG A 97 24.73 55.59 31.69
N VAL A 98 24.63 55.01 30.52
CA VAL A 98 24.44 55.75 29.26
C VAL A 98 23.05 55.46 28.72
N ASP A 99 22.28 56.52 28.50
CA ASP A 99 20.98 56.43 27.87
C ASP A 99 21.16 56.04 26.39
N MET A 100 20.67 54.85 26.06
CA MET A 100 20.66 54.33 24.69
C MET A 100 19.19 54.02 24.28
N PRO A 101 18.87 54.09 22.99
CA PRO A 101 17.56 53.61 22.51
C PRO A 101 17.33 52.15 22.93
N ASN A 102 16.35 51.92 23.78
CA ASN A 102 16.07 50.57 24.30
C ASN A 102 15.41 49.65 23.27
N PHE A 103 14.93 50.19 22.18
CA PHE A 103 14.31 49.44 21.11
C PHE A 103 14.99 49.79 19.77
N GLY A 104 15.35 48.77 19.03
CA GLY A 104 15.84 48.89 17.67
C GLY A 104 15.13 47.93 16.72
N ASN A 105 15.07 48.33 15.48
CA ASN A 105 14.59 47.49 14.39
C ASN A 105 15.61 47.50 13.25
N LYS A 106 15.69 46.39 12.53
CA LYS A 106 16.50 46.24 11.34
C LYS A 106 15.66 45.56 10.26
N PHE A 107 15.62 46.18 9.11
CA PHE A 107 15.12 45.56 7.89
C PHE A 107 16.31 45.35 6.96
N SER A 108 16.39 44.14 6.38
CA SER A 108 17.42 43.79 5.40
C SER A 108 16.84 43.07 4.20
N VAL A 109 17.36 43.39 3.04
CA VAL A 109 17.12 42.62 1.81
C VAL A 109 18.52 42.21 1.32
N GLU A 110 18.70 40.90 1.16
CA GLU A 110 20.00 40.37 0.71
C GLU A 110 19.75 39.58 -0.58
N ALA A 111 20.61 39.77 -1.57
CA ALA A 111 20.67 38.98 -2.79
C ALA A 111 22.05 38.32 -2.87
N ARG A 112 22.07 37.00 -2.95
CA ARG A 112 23.31 36.21 -3.08
C ARG A 112 23.28 35.43 -4.39
N GLN A 113 24.32 35.52 -5.18
CA GLN A 113 24.47 34.75 -6.40
C GLN A 113 25.76 33.96 -6.35
N LEU A 114 25.65 32.65 -6.51
CA LEU A 114 26.82 31.81 -6.69
C LEU A 114 27.36 31.98 -8.12
N ILE A 115 28.56 32.52 -8.25
CA ILE A 115 29.21 32.74 -9.56
C ILE A 115 30.01 31.49 -9.93
N TRP A 116 30.79 30.95 -9.00
CA TRP A 116 31.62 29.77 -9.24
C TRP A 116 31.95 29.05 -7.94
N LYS A 117 31.90 27.72 -7.95
CA LYS A 117 32.24 26.86 -6.80
C LYS A 117 32.91 25.56 -7.27
N GLY A 118 33.89 25.64 -8.17
CA GLY A 118 34.71 24.50 -8.57
C GLY A 118 33.92 23.27 -9.07
N GLY A 119 32.77 23.46 -9.77
CA GLY A 119 31.97 22.36 -10.30
C GLY A 119 31.02 21.70 -9.29
N VAL A 120 30.99 22.11 -8.02
CA VAL A 120 30.16 21.48 -6.96
C VAL A 120 28.68 21.39 -7.34
N VAL A 121 28.08 22.43 -7.92
CA VAL A 121 26.68 22.46 -8.31
C VAL A 121 26.43 21.49 -9.47
N LYS A 122 27.36 21.44 -10.46
CA LYS A 122 27.22 20.46 -11.56
C LYS A 122 27.23 19.02 -11.05
N ASN A 123 28.20 18.70 -10.18
CA ASN A 123 28.29 17.36 -9.59
C ASN A 123 27.08 17.06 -8.69
N ALA A 124 26.55 18.06 -7.96
CA ALA A 124 25.32 17.90 -7.18
C ALA A 124 24.11 17.54 -8.06
N VAL A 125 23.98 18.19 -9.23
CA VAL A 125 22.91 17.84 -10.20
C VAL A 125 23.12 16.43 -10.76
N GLU A 126 24.37 16.03 -11.04
CA GLU A 126 24.70 14.69 -11.53
C GLU A 126 24.34 13.61 -10.50
N ILE A 127 24.68 13.82 -9.22
CA ILE A 127 24.27 12.94 -8.12
C ILE A 127 22.74 12.83 -8.03
N GLN A 128 21.99 13.93 -8.19
CA GLN A 128 20.53 13.85 -8.16
C GLN A 128 19.97 13.09 -9.38
N ASN A 129 20.60 13.17 -10.55
CA ASN A 129 20.22 12.35 -11.69
C ASN A 129 20.42 10.84 -11.41
N LEU A 130 21.58 10.46 -10.84
CA LEU A 130 21.85 9.08 -10.44
C LEU A 130 20.84 8.59 -9.38
N LYS A 131 20.48 9.45 -8.42
CA LYS A 131 19.46 9.13 -7.42
C LYS A 131 18.07 8.95 -8.02
N LYS A 132 17.71 9.73 -9.05
CA LYS A 132 16.47 9.53 -9.80
C LYS A 132 16.48 8.17 -10.51
N ASP A 133 17.57 7.83 -11.20
CA ASP A 133 17.71 6.52 -11.86
C ASP A 133 17.57 5.37 -10.85
N LEU A 134 18.20 5.51 -9.67
CA LEU A 134 18.08 4.53 -8.58
C LEU A 134 16.63 4.42 -8.07
N SER A 135 15.92 5.54 -7.91
CA SER A 135 14.52 5.55 -7.50
C SER A 135 13.63 4.85 -8.54
N GLN A 136 13.90 5.04 -9.84
CA GLN A 136 13.21 4.35 -10.93
C GLN A 136 13.44 2.83 -10.87
N LEU A 137 14.66 2.40 -10.65
CA LEU A 137 15.00 0.97 -10.49
C LEU A 137 14.35 0.36 -9.24
N ASN A 138 14.23 1.15 -8.15
CA ASN A 138 13.50 0.75 -6.95
C ASN A 138 12.01 0.52 -7.26
N TYR A 139 11.38 1.41 -8.02
CA TYR A 139 10.00 1.25 -8.47
C TYR A 139 9.84 -0.05 -9.28
N GLU A 140 10.71 -0.31 -10.25
CA GLU A 140 10.66 -1.52 -11.08
C GLU A 140 10.85 -2.80 -10.24
N SER A 141 11.79 -2.80 -9.31
CA SER A 141 12.01 -3.92 -8.38
C SER A 141 10.78 -4.16 -7.49
N ASN A 142 10.18 -3.10 -6.97
CA ASN A 142 8.95 -3.19 -6.17
C ASN A 142 7.78 -3.71 -7.00
N GLU A 143 7.64 -3.28 -8.26
CA GLU A 143 6.61 -3.78 -9.17
C GLU A 143 6.73 -5.30 -9.35
N LEU A 144 7.94 -5.82 -9.61
CA LEU A 144 8.19 -7.26 -9.75
C LEU A 144 7.86 -8.03 -8.47
N ASN A 145 8.29 -7.53 -7.31
CA ASN A 145 8.05 -8.17 -6.03
C ASN A 145 6.55 -8.23 -5.68
N ILE A 146 5.82 -7.15 -5.95
CA ILE A 146 4.39 -7.08 -5.68
C ILE A 146 3.61 -7.97 -6.64
N LYS A 147 4.00 -8.03 -7.92
CA LYS A 147 3.42 -8.98 -8.89
C LYS A 147 3.62 -10.41 -8.43
N LEU A 148 4.82 -10.78 -8.00
CA LEU A 148 5.13 -12.12 -7.50
C LEU A 148 4.29 -12.47 -6.27
N LEU A 149 4.18 -11.56 -5.30
CA LEU A 149 3.38 -11.76 -4.10
C LEU A 149 1.89 -11.93 -4.44
N SER A 150 1.37 -11.06 -5.32
CA SER A 150 -0.03 -11.11 -5.75
C SER A 150 -0.35 -12.37 -6.54
N ALA A 151 0.56 -12.84 -7.37
CA ALA A 151 0.44 -14.13 -8.05
C ALA A 151 0.40 -15.29 -7.06
N GLY A 152 1.23 -15.25 -6.00
CA GLY A 152 1.19 -16.24 -4.92
C GLY A 152 -0.17 -16.32 -4.25
N TYR A 153 -0.74 -15.18 -3.83
CA TYR A 153 -2.08 -15.14 -3.24
C TYR A 153 -3.18 -15.62 -4.18
N TYR A 154 -3.07 -15.27 -5.47
CA TYR A 154 -4.01 -15.71 -6.49
C TYR A 154 -3.97 -17.22 -6.69
N LEU A 155 -2.78 -17.84 -6.77
CA LEU A 155 -2.61 -19.28 -6.89
C LEU A 155 -3.10 -20.03 -5.65
N ASP A 156 -2.84 -19.49 -4.46
CA ASP A 156 -3.35 -20.06 -3.23
C ASP A 156 -4.88 -19.97 -3.17
N LEU A 157 -5.48 -18.87 -3.63
CA LEU A 157 -6.92 -18.74 -3.73
C LEU A 157 -7.49 -19.79 -4.72
N PHE A 158 -6.88 -19.97 -5.88
CA PHE A 158 -7.25 -20.99 -6.86
C PHE A 158 -7.21 -22.41 -6.26
N LYS A 159 -6.14 -22.73 -5.52
CA LYS A 159 -6.01 -23.99 -4.79
C LYS A 159 -7.15 -24.21 -3.80
N LEU A 160 -7.49 -23.18 -3.01
CA LEU A 160 -8.59 -23.27 -2.04
C LEU A 160 -9.95 -23.47 -2.71
N TYR A 161 -10.22 -22.84 -3.85
CA TYR A 161 -11.44 -23.10 -4.62
C TYR A 161 -11.54 -24.56 -5.09
N ASN A 162 -10.43 -25.14 -5.52
CA ASN A 162 -10.40 -26.55 -5.90
C ASN A 162 -10.56 -27.48 -4.69
N GLN A 163 -9.95 -27.14 -3.56
CA GLN A 163 -10.13 -27.86 -2.30
C GLN A 163 -11.60 -27.83 -1.84
N GLU A 164 -12.27 -26.69 -1.94
CA GLU A 164 -13.69 -26.57 -1.63
C GLU A 164 -14.54 -27.51 -2.47
N LYS A 165 -14.31 -27.56 -3.80
CA LYS A 165 -15.00 -28.50 -4.70
C LYS A 165 -14.80 -29.95 -4.26
N VAL A 166 -13.57 -30.32 -3.87
CA VAL A 166 -13.24 -31.67 -3.38
C VAL A 166 -13.94 -31.99 -2.06
N TYR A 167 -13.94 -31.05 -1.09
CA TYR A 167 -14.64 -31.25 0.18
C TYR A 167 -16.16 -31.40 0.00
N HIS A 168 -16.77 -30.61 -0.90
CA HIS A 168 -18.19 -30.78 -1.20
C HIS A 168 -18.51 -32.20 -1.71
N LYS A 169 -17.69 -32.76 -2.62
CA LYS A 169 -17.86 -34.12 -3.10
C LYS A 169 -17.62 -35.16 -2.02
N ASN A 170 -16.62 -34.97 -1.17
CA ASN A 170 -16.36 -35.89 -0.05
C ASN A 170 -17.49 -35.89 0.99
N ILE A 171 -18.09 -34.72 1.26
CA ILE A 171 -19.25 -34.59 2.15
C ILE A 171 -20.45 -35.30 1.59
N GLU A 172 -20.75 -35.16 0.28
CA GLU A 172 -21.79 -35.85 -0.42
C GLU A 172 -21.65 -37.38 -0.27
N LEU A 173 -20.45 -37.92 -0.57
CA LEU A 173 -20.14 -39.34 -0.42
C LEU A 173 -20.21 -39.85 1.03
N ALA A 174 -19.72 -39.01 1.99
CA ALA A 174 -19.81 -39.39 3.39
C ALA A 174 -21.25 -39.41 3.91
N GLN A 175 -22.10 -38.51 3.42
CA GLN A 175 -23.54 -38.51 3.74
C GLN A 175 -24.24 -39.76 3.20
N GLU A 176 -24.02 -40.13 1.92
CA GLU A 176 -24.54 -41.36 1.35
C GLU A 176 -24.09 -42.60 2.13
N ARG A 177 -22.81 -42.65 2.51
CA ARG A 177 -22.28 -43.74 3.34
C ARG A 177 -22.97 -43.82 4.71
N LEU A 178 -23.18 -42.68 5.36
CA LEU A 178 -23.84 -42.60 6.65
C LEU A 178 -25.30 -43.07 6.55
N ASP A 179 -25.99 -42.70 5.48
CA ASP A 179 -27.36 -43.11 5.23
C ASP A 179 -27.47 -44.64 5.02
N ASN A 180 -26.50 -45.25 4.36
CA ASN A 180 -26.41 -46.70 4.22
C ASN A 180 -26.09 -47.42 5.55
N ILE A 181 -25.13 -46.87 6.34
CA ILE A 181 -24.85 -47.38 7.69
C ILE A 181 -26.12 -47.33 8.56
N ASN A 182 -26.90 -46.24 8.51
CA ASN A 182 -28.13 -46.08 9.23
C ASN A 182 -29.20 -47.11 8.82
N LYS A 183 -29.29 -47.47 7.52
CA LYS A 183 -30.17 -48.54 7.05
C LYS A 183 -29.76 -49.91 7.61
N PHE A 184 -28.47 -50.23 7.59
CA PHE A 184 -27.95 -51.49 8.15
C PHE A 184 -28.09 -51.55 9.69
N TYR A 185 -27.93 -50.42 10.37
CA TYR A 185 -28.16 -50.33 11.82
C TYR A 185 -29.63 -50.67 12.16
N LYS A 186 -30.61 -50.15 11.40
CA LYS A 186 -32.04 -50.50 11.59
C LYS A 186 -32.32 -51.95 11.35
N GLN A 187 -31.53 -52.66 10.55
CA GLN A 187 -31.63 -54.10 10.31
C GLN A 187 -30.82 -54.96 11.29
N GLY A 188 -30.13 -54.30 12.25
CA GLY A 188 -29.27 -55.00 13.23
C GLY A 188 -27.94 -55.52 12.67
N MET A 189 -27.53 -55.08 11.47
CA MET A 189 -26.34 -55.61 10.78
C MET A 189 -25.05 -54.89 11.20
N VAL A 190 -25.16 -53.70 11.76
CA VAL A 190 -24.02 -52.88 12.25
C VAL A 190 -24.32 -52.34 13.65
N THR A 191 -23.27 -51.91 14.35
CA THR A 191 -23.39 -51.43 15.73
C THR A 191 -23.70 -49.93 15.80
N ARG A 192 -24.15 -49.44 16.97
CA ARG A 192 -24.29 -47.99 17.22
C ARG A 192 -22.96 -47.23 17.07
N ASN A 193 -21.85 -47.88 17.41
CA ASN A 193 -20.52 -47.27 17.24
C ASN A 193 -20.16 -47.00 15.79
N ASP A 194 -20.64 -47.85 14.84
CA ASP A 194 -20.39 -47.64 13.41
C ASP A 194 -21.14 -46.40 12.91
N VAL A 195 -22.37 -46.17 13.39
CA VAL A 195 -23.16 -44.96 13.10
C VAL A 195 -22.42 -43.73 13.63
N ILE A 196 -21.98 -43.74 14.91
CA ILE A 196 -21.26 -42.62 15.52
C ILE A 196 -19.95 -42.29 14.77
N ARG A 197 -19.20 -43.31 14.32
CA ARG A 197 -18.01 -43.11 13.48
C ARG A 197 -18.34 -42.43 12.14
N GLY A 198 -19.43 -42.80 11.51
CA GLY A 198 -19.89 -42.17 10.27
C GLY A 198 -20.31 -40.71 10.49
N GLU A 199 -21.06 -40.43 11.57
CA GLU A 199 -21.43 -39.07 11.96
C GLU A 199 -20.20 -38.20 12.26
N LEU A 200 -19.20 -38.73 12.97
CA LEU A 200 -17.97 -38.07 13.28
C LEU A 200 -17.14 -37.73 12.02
N GLN A 201 -17.06 -38.72 11.08
CA GLN A 201 -16.37 -38.50 9.82
C GLN A 201 -17.02 -37.36 8.99
N LEU A 202 -18.34 -37.37 8.89
CA LEU A 202 -19.08 -36.31 8.21
C LEU A 202 -18.90 -34.94 8.85
N SER A 203 -18.90 -34.88 10.19
CA SER A 203 -18.66 -33.66 10.97
C SER A 203 -17.26 -33.11 10.74
N ASN A 204 -16.25 -33.98 10.71
CA ASN A 204 -14.87 -33.59 10.45
C ASN A 204 -14.69 -33.01 9.04
N LEU A 205 -15.35 -33.58 8.01
CA LEU A 205 -15.31 -33.05 6.67
C LEU A 205 -16.00 -31.68 6.55
N LYS A 206 -17.14 -31.49 7.24
CA LYS A 206 -17.81 -30.19 7.30
C LYS A 206 -16.96 -29.14 7.99
N LEU A 207 -16.27 -29.51 9.09
CA LEU A 207 -15.32 -28.61 9.76
C LEU A 207 -14.15 -28.22 8.83
N ALA A 208 -13.57 -29.20 8.12
CA ALA A 208 -12.49 -28.95 7.17
C ALA A 208 -12.94 -28.00 6.01
N LEU A 209 -14.16 -28.18 5.51
CA LEU A 209 -14.75 -27.27 4.52
C LEU A 209 -14.87 -25.84 5.08
N GLN A 210 -15.34 -25.68 6.31
CA GLN A 210 -15.44 -24.36 6.95
C GLN A 210 -14.08 -23.67 7.07
N VAL A 211 -13.02 -24.42 7.40
CA VAL A 211 -11.65 -23.88 7.45
C VAL A 211 -11.20 -23.40 6.06
N VAL A 212 -11.47 -24.17 5.01
CA VAL A 212 -11.15 -23.77 3.63
C VAL A 212 -11.88 -22.49 3.25
N GLN A 213 -13.18 -22.39 3.54
CA GLN A 213 -13.98 -21.19 3.24
C GLN A 213 -13.50 -19.96 4.02
N ASN A 214 -13.12 -20.12 5.27
CA ASN A 214 -12.52 -19.03 6.05
C ASN A 214 -11.20 -18.56 5.43
N ASN A 215 -10.33 -19.48 5.02
CA ASN A 215 -9.07 -19.15 4.37
C ASN A 215 -9.28 -18.47 3.02
N GLN A 216 -10.29 -18.90 2.23
CA GLN A 216 -10.68 -18.19 1.00
C GLN A 216 -11.09 -16.75 1.28
N SER A 217 -11.90 -16.52 2.32
CA SER A 217 -12.33 -15.18 2.69
C SER A 217 -11.14 -14.28 3.07
N ILE A 218 -10.18 -14.82 3.82
CA ILE A 218 -8.97 -14.09 4.21
C ILE A 218 -8.12 -13.73 2.99
N LEU A 219 -7.81 -14.70 2.12
CA LEU A 219 -7.03 -14.46 0.91
C LEU A 219 -7.73 -13.54 -0.08
N ASN A 220 -9.06 -13.69 -0.22
CA ASN A 220 -9.84 -12.77 -1.05
C ASN A 220 -9.70 -11.33 -0.54
N LYS A 221 -9.79 -11.12 0.77
CA LYS A 221 -9.62 -9.78 1.36
C LYS A 221 -8.21 -9.24 1.16
N GLN A 222 -7.19 -10.07 1.28
CA GLN A 222 -5.80 -9.65 1.00
C GLN A 222 -5.62 -9.22 -0.45
N LEU A 223 -6.19 -10.00 -1.40
CA LEU A 223 -6.16 -9.66 -2.82
C LEU A 223 -6.97 -8.39 -3.14
N THR A 224 -8.18 -8.23 -2.62
CA THR A 224 -9.00 -7.02 -2.87
C THR A 224 -8.27 -5.76 -2.40
N VAL A 225 -7.61 -5.81 -1.24
CA VAL A 225 -6.78 -4.71 -0.73
C VAL A 225 -5.57 -4.46 -1.65
N ALA A 226 -4.86 -5.51 -2.05
CA ALA A 226 -3.70 -5.39 -2.96
C ALA A 226 -4.07 -4.83 -4.34
N LEU A 227 -5.27 -5.15 -4.83
CA LEU A 227 -5.79 -4.69 -6.12
C LEU A 227 -6.51 -3.34 -6.05
N GLY A 228 -6.69 -2.78 -4.85
CA GLY A 228 -7.45 -1.54 -4.63
C GLY A 228 -8.92 -1.69 -5.04
N LEU A 229 -9.49 -2.87 -4.85
CA LEU A 229 -10.90 -3.17 -5.09
C LEU A 229 -11.72 -2.98 -3.81
N ASP A 230 -13.03 -2.83 -3.96
CA ASP A 230 -13.95 -2.75 -2.82
C ASP A 230 -13.98 -4.07 -2.03
N GLU A 231 -14.13 -3.98 -0.70
CA GLU A 231 -14.08 -5.14 0.21
C GLU A 231 -15.15 -6.21 -0.08
N GLY A 232 -16.25 -5.85 -0.76
CA GLY A 232 -17.35 -6.75 -1.12
C GLY A 232 -17.09 -7.57 -2.38
N VAL A 233 -16.02 -7.35 -3.12
CA VAL A 233 -15.72 -8.05 -4.36
C VAL A 233 -15.20 -9.45 -4.06
N LYS A 234 -15.85 -10.47 -4.62
CA LYS A 234 -15.40 -11.86 -4.57
C LYS A 234 -14.58 -12.18 -5.82
N ILE A 235 -13.28 -12.40 -5.67
CA ILE A 235 -12.38 -12.75 -6.77
C ILE A 235 -12.54 -14.25 -7.05
N ILE A 236 -12.83 -14.59 -8.29
CA ILE A 236 -12.88 -15.96 -8.78
C ILE A 236 -11.73 -16.14 -9.77
N PRO A 237 -10.71 -16.94 -9.43
CA PRO A 237 -9.60 -17.22 -10.33
C PRO A 237 -10.06 -17.92 -11.60
N ASP A 238 -9.46 -17.58 -12.75
CA ASP A 238 -9.75 -18.24 -14.01
C ASP A 238 -9.10 -19.63 -14.06
N GLU A 239 -9.83 -20.61 -14.58
CA GLU A 239 -9.37 -21.99 -14.73
C GLU A 239 -8.37 -22.16 -15.89
N SER A 240 -8.23 -21.16 -16.76
CA SER A 240 -7.26 -21.17 -17.89
C SER A 240 -5.82 -21.38 -17.44
N ILE A 241 -5.48 -21.02 -16.20
CA ILE A 241 -4.15 -21.18 -15.61
C ILE A 241 -3.63 -22.63 -15.63
N VAL A 242 -4.54 -23.63 -15.68
CA VAL A 242 -4.18 -25.04 -15.71
C VAL A 242 -3.86 -25.53 -17.13
N THR A 243 -4.36 -24.80 -18.14
CA THR A 243 -4.22 -25.19 -19.55
C THR A 243 -3.03 -24.57 -20.26
N GLU A 244 -2.41 -23.52 -19.68
CA GLU A 244 -1.19 -22.95 -20.22
C GLU A 244 0.00 -23.84 -19.88
N SER A 245 0.55 -24.52 -20.89
CA SER A 245 1.82 -25.24 -20.76
C SER A 245 2.94 -24.21 -20.61
N LEU A 246 3.53 -24.13 -19.43
CA LEU A 246 4.76 -23.35 -19.21
C LEU A 246 5.90 -24.06 -19.99
N GLU A 247 6.34 -23.43 -21.07
CA GLU A 247 7.56 -23.82 -21.73
C GLU A 247 8.75 -23.41 -20.85
N ILE A 248 9.31 -24.36 -20.12
CA ILE A 248 10.50 -24.13 -19.29
C ILE A 248 11.69 -24.00 -20.23
N LEU A 249 12.13 -22.75 -20.41
CA LEU A 249 13.32 -22.47 -21.21
C LEU A 249 14.61 -23.04 -20.55
N PRO A 250 15.63 -23.38 -21.33
CA PRO A 250 16.92 -23.78 -20.76
C PRO A 250 17.48 -22.70 -19.83
N LEU A 251 18.16 -23.11 -18.75
CA LEU A 251 18.73 -22.20 -17.76
C LEU A 251 19.60 -21.11 -18.38
N ALA A 252 20.33 -21.42 -19.46
CA ALA A 252 21.18 -20.46 -20.16
C ALA A 252 20.43 -19.24 -20.73
N SER A 253 19.14 -19.37 -21.08
CA SER A 253 18.34 -18.24 -21.57
C SER A 253 18.00 -17.22 -20.49
N TYR A 254 17.97 -17.65 -19.22
CA TYR A 254 17.69 -16.74 -18.09
C TYR A 254 18.91 -15.93 -17.66
N TYR A 255 20.13 -16.32 -18.01
CA TYR A 255 21.34 -15.55 -17.64
C TYR A 255 21.39 -14.17 -18.30
N GLY A 256 20.86 -14.01 -19.51
CA GLY A 256 20.76 -12.71 -20.17
C GLY A 256 19.83 -11.75 -19.46
N ASP A 257 18.77 -12.27 -18.86
CA ASP A 257 17.78 -11.48 -18.12
C ASP A 257 18.30 -11.06 -16.74
N LEU A 258 19.19 -11.86 -16.13
CA LEU A 258 19.80 -11.53 -14.83
C LEU A 258 20.56 -10.20 -14.88
N VAL A 259 21.34 -9.94 -15.91
CA VAL A 259 22.12 -8.69 -16.06
C VAL A 259 21.19 -7.48 -16.15
N ASN A 260 19.99 -7.68 -16.69
CA ASN A 260 18.98 -6.63 -16.82
C ASN A 260 18.08 -6.50 -15.60
N HIS A 261 18.23 -7.38 -14.59
CA HIS A 261 17.38 -7.36 -13.41
C HIS A 261 17.55 -6.06 -12.63
N PRO A 262 16.46 -5.39 -12.22
CA PRO A 262 16.50 -4.09 -11.54
C PRO A 262 17.43 -4.07 -10.31
N THR A 263 17.47 -5.13 -9.52
CA THR A 263 18.31 -5.22 -8.32
C THR A 263 19.81 -5.20 -8.64
N ILE A 264 20.23 -5.81 -9.76
CA ILE A 264 21.64 -5.78 -10.20
C ILE A 264 21.99 -4.38 -10.66
N LYS A 265 21.15 -3.76 -11.49
CA LYS A 265 21.31 -2.36 -11.94
C LYS A 265 21.31 -1.37 -10.77
N GLN A 266 20.52 -1.62 -9.71
CA GLN A 266 20.56 -0.82 -8.49
C GLN A 266 21.94 -0.83 -7.83
N THR A 267 22.56 -2.03 -7.74
CA THR A 267 23.87 -2.18 -7.12
C THR A 267 24.93 -1.46 -7.94
N GLU A 268 24.89 -1.57 -9.27
CA GLU A 268 25.79 -0.84 -10.17
C GLU A 268 25.64 0.67 -10.02
N LYS A 269 24.41 1.18 -10.07
CA LYS A 269 24.14 2.63 -9.91
C LYS A 269 24.48 3.17 -8.52
N ALA A 270 24.37 2.35 -7.47
CA ALA A 270 24.75 2.75 -6.12
C ALA A 270 26.27 2.95 -5.96
N VAL A 271 27.08 2.28 -6.79
CA VAL A 271 28.54 2.47 -6.79
C VAL A 271 28.94 3.81 -7.47
N ASP A 272 28.12 4.30 -8.41
CA ASP A 272 28.37 5.53 -9.16
C ASP A 272 28.03 6.80 -8.34
N ILE A 273 27.29 6.68 -7.23
CA ILE A 273 26.89 7.80 -6.34
C ILE A 273 27.96 8.08 -5.29
#